data_a02497f588fe8b76e09238d48fa4de42
#
_entry.id   a02497f588fe8b76e09238d48fa4de42
#
_cell.length_a   1.000
_cell.length_b   1.000
_cell.length_c   1.000
_cell.angle_alpha   90.00
_cell.angle_beta   90.00
_cell.angle_gamma   90.00
#
_symmetry.space_group_name_H-M   'P 1'
#
loop_
_entity.id
_entity.type
_entity.pdbx_description
1 polymer ?
#
loop_
_entity_poly.entity_id
_entity_poly.type
_entity_poly.pdbx_seq_one_letter_code
_entity_poly.pdbx_strand_id
1 'polypeptide(L)'
;MKFTKMHGIGNDYVYVNCFEETVSNPSAVAKFVSDRHFGIGSDGLILICPSEIADFQMVMYNSDGSRAQMCGNGVRCVGKYVHDKGLTSKTTVTVETLAGVKTLALHLQEDGTVGSVTVDMGAPILCPSDIPALGAGDSFVNQPLMVDGTEWL
;
A
#
# COMPACT_ATOMS: atom_id res chain seq x y z
N MET A 1 -5.08 17.12 13.13
CA MET A 1 -4.38 16.15 12.26
C MET A 1 -4.49 16.65 10.83
N LYS A 2 -3.37 16.96 10.22
CA LYS A 2 -3.30 17.26 8.78
C LYS A 2 -3.27 15.93 8.01
N PHE A 3 -3.92 15.87 6.88
CA PHE A 3 -3.95 14.69 6.04
C PHE A 3 -4.00 15.05 4.55
N THR A 4 -3.68 14.09 3.72
CA THR A 4 -3.91 14.15 2.27
C THR A 4 -4.74 12.93 1.88
N LYS A 5 -5.77 13.12 1.06
CA LYS A 5 -6.52 12.01 0.48
C LYS A 5 -6.00 11.72 -0.93
N MET A 6 -5.63 10.48 -1.18
CA MET A 6 -5.12 10.03 -2.49
C MET A 6 -5.72 8.67 -2.83
N HIS A 7 -5.68 8.32 -4.11
CA HIS A 7 -6.07 6.98 -4.56
C HIS A 7 -5.11 6.43 -5.61
N GLY A 8 -4.95 5.11 -5.61
CA GLY A 8 -4.31 4.36 -6.69
C GLY A 8 -5.36 3.46 -7.34
N ILE A 9 -5.77 3.79 -8.58
CA ILE A 9 -6.78 3.04 -9.35
C ILE A 9 -8.11 2.88 -8.55
N GLY A 10 -8.59 3.97 -7.94
CA GLY A 10 -9.85 3.99 -7.18
C GLY A 10 -9.76 3.49 -5.73
N ASN A 11 -8.71 2.77 -5.35
CA ASN A 11 -8.44 2.37 -3.96
C ASN A 11 -7.90 3.56 -3.18
N ASP A 12 -8.74 4.17 -2.34
CA ASP A 12 -8.50 5.47 -1.72
C ASP A 12 -8.16 5.38 -0.23
N TYR A 13 -7.16 6.14 0.18
CA TYR A 13 -6.70 6.20 1.58
C TYR A 13 -6.54 7.62 2.06
N VAL A 14 -6.64 7.79 3.38
CA VAL A 14 -6.19 8.97 4.11
C VAL A 14 -4.71 8.79 4.45
N TYR A 15 -3.85 9.72 4.02
CA TYR A 15 -2.40 9.71 4.27
C TYR A 15 -2.05 10.74 5.32
N VAL A 16 -1.28 10.36 6.32
CA VAL A 16 -0.77 11.23 7.37
C VAL A 16 0.76 11.19 7.39
N ASN A 17 1.37 12.38 7.35
CA ASN A 17 2.81 12.55 7.45
C ASN A 17 3.24 12.53 8.92
N CYS A 18 3.81 11.42 9.38
CA CYS A 18 4.27 11.27 10.76
C CYS A 18 5.63 11.91 11.05
N PHE A 19 6.23 12.61 10.09
CA PHE A 19 7.33 13.54 10.36
C PHE A 19 6.83 14.84 11.01
N GLU A 20 5.56 15.18 10.84
CA GLU A 20 4.92 16.39 11.35
C GLU A 20 3.78 16.10 12.32
N GLU A 21 3.13 14.96 12.22
CA GLU A 21 1.92 14.62 12.97
C GLU A 21 2.12 13.35 13.81
N THR A 22 1.48 13.29 14.95
CA THR A 22 1.42 12.09 15.80
C THR A 22 -0.01 11.56 15.85
N VAL A 23 -0.18 10.27 15.55
CA VAL A 23 -1.47 9.58 15.62
C VAL A 23 -1.44 8.57 16.76
N SER A 24 -2.07 8.90 17.90
CA SER A 24 -1.96 8.13 19.15
C SER A 24 -2.74 6.81 19.14
N ASN A 25 -3.80 6.68 18.34
CA ASN A 25 -4.57 5.43 18.18
C ASN A 25 -4.95 5.24 16.72
N PRO A 26 -4.01 4.77 15.88
CA PRO A 26 -4.24 4.68 14.43
C PRO A 26 -5.42 3.78 14.05
N SER A 27 -5.64 2.68 14.79
CA SER A 27 -6.76 1.76 14.56
C SER A 27 -8.12 2.45 14.72
N ALA A 28 -8.32 3.19 15.80
CA ALA A 28 -9.55 3.94 16.03
C ALA A 28 -9.70 5.10 15.04
N VAL A 29 -8.59 5.80 14.73
CA VAL A 29 -8.59 6.87 13.73
C VAL A 29 -8.95 6.34 12.36
N ALA A 30 -8.40 5.17 11.95
CA ALA A 30 -8.72 4.55 10.67
C ALA A 30 -10.23 4.27 10.55
N LYS A 31 -10.85 3.69 11.57
CA LYS A 31 -12.32 3.46 11.59
C LYS A 31 -13.10 4.75 11.40
N PHE A 32 -12.73 5.79 12.14
CA PHE A 32 -13.43 7.07 12.11
C PHE A 32 -13.27 7.79 10.78
N VAL A 33 -12.04 7.93 10.28
CA VAL A 33 -11.78 8.67 9.03
C VAL A 33 -12.27 7.94 7.79
N SER A 34 -12.39 6.60 7.85
CA SER A 34 -12.82 5.79 6.72
C SER A 34 -14.32 5.81 6.50
N ASP A 35 -15.12 6.18 7.51
CA ASP A 35 -16.56 6.30 7.36
C ASP A 35 -16.89 7.29 6.24
N ARG A 36 -17.65 6.83 5.23
CA ARG A 36 -17.96 7.63 4.03
C ARG A 36 -19.08 8.64 4.24
N HIS A 37 -19.78 8.55 5.36
CA HIS A 37 -20.89 9.45 5.71
C HIS A 37 -20.52 10.45 6.79
N PHE A 38 -19.78 10.00 7.83
CA PHE A 38 -19.47 10.81 9.00
C PHE A 38 -17.97 11.10 9.16
N GLY A 39 -17.11 10.44 8.38
CA GLY A 39 -15.67 10.67 8.33
C GLY A 39 -15.24 11.39 7.05
N ILE A 40 -14.00 11.15 6.65
CA ILE A 40 -13.42 11.63 5.38
C ILE A 40 -13.88 10.73 4.22
N GLY A 41 -14.13 9.45 4.52
CA GLY A 41 -14.46 8.40 3.58
C GLY A 41 -13.21 7.87 2.87
N SER A 42 -12.87 6.60 3.12
CA SER A 42 -11.70 5.96 2.50
C SER A 42 -11.74 4.44 2.73
N ASP A 43 -10.85 3.72 2.06
CA ASP A 43 -10.62 2.30 2.31
C ASP A 43 -9.73 2.06 3.54
N GLY A 44 -9.13 3.12 4.09
CA GLY A 44 -8.32 3.04 5.29
C GLY A 44 -7.42 4.26 5.51
N LEU A 45 -6.45 4.07 6.41
CA LEU A 45 -5.47 5.06 6.84
C LEU A 45 -4.06 4.55 6.54
N ILE A 46 -3.22 5.39 5.94
CA ILE A 46 -1.79 5.14 5.75
C ILE A 46 -0.99 6.22 6.48
N LEU A 47 -0.09 5.79 7.34
CA LEU A 47 0.88 6.64 8.02
C LEU A 47 2.22 6.54 7.28
N ILE A 48 2.81 7.68 6.94
CA ILE A 48 4.14 7.79 6.33
C ILE A 48 5.09 8.18 7.46
N CYS A 49 5.90 7.23 7.89
CA CYS A 49 6.74 7.36 9.08
C CYS A 49 8.25 7.32 8.73
N PRO A 50 9.12 7.80 9.64
CA PRO A 50 10.54 7.50 9.58
C PRO A 50 10.80 5.98 9.62
N SER A 51 11.89 5.53 8.98
CA SER A 51 12.37 4.14 9.04
C SER A 51 13.84 4.12 9.39
N GLU A 52 14.29 3.05 10.07
CA GLU A 52 15.71 2.81 10.34
C GLU A 52 16.38 1.94 9.27
N ILE A 53 15.59 1.30 8.41
CA ILE A 53 16.07 0.33 7.42
C ILE A 53 15.74 0.69 5.97
N ALA A 54 14.93 1.74 5.77
CA ALA A 54 14.51 2.23 4.47
C ALA A 54 14.44 3.76 4.48
N ASP A 55 14.15 4.38 3.32
CA ASP A 55 13.96 5.84 3.25
C ASP A 55 12.71 6.28 4.03
N PHE A 56 11.65 5.46 3.99
CA PHE A 56 10.37 5.69 4.67
C PHE A 56 9.76 4.40 5.18
N GLN A 57 8.82 4.51 6.12
CA GLN A 57 7.98 3.40 6.56
C GLN A 57 6.51 3.70 6.24
N MET A 58 5.81 2.71 5.68
CA MET A 58 4.37 2.73 5.49
C MET A 58 3.70 1.87 6.56
N VAL A 59 2.90 2.50 7.42
CA VAL A 59 2.05 1.81 8.40
C VAL A 59 0.60 1.96 7.96
N MET A 60 -0.07 0.83 7.71
CA MET A 60 -1.38 0.81 7.07
C MET A 60 -2.45 0.17 7.94
N TYR A 61 -3.62 0.79 7.96
CA TYR A 61 -4.83 0.30 8.62
C TYR A 61 -6.00 0.29 7.64
N ASN A 62 -6.76 -0.81 7.62
CA ASN A 62 -8.00 -0.91 6.88
C ASN A 62 -9.12 -0.07 7.51
N SER A 63 -10.23 0.09 6.80
CA SER A 63 -11.42 0.83 7.29
C SER A 63 -12.04 0.23 8.55
N ASP A 64 -11.83 -1.06 8.83
CA ASP A 64 -12.25 -1.74 10.06
C ASP A 64 -11.25 -1.54 11.23
N GLY A 65 -10.15 -0.82 11.00
CA GLY A 65 -9.08 -0.58 11.96
C GLY A 65 -8.09 -1.72 12.12
N SER A 66 -8.21 -2.80 11.35
CA SER A 66 -7.21 -3.86 11.32
C SER A 66 -5.93 -3.37 10.64
N ARG A 67 -4.77 -3.85 11.13
CA ARG A 67 -3.48 -3.52 10.53
C ARG A 67 -3.24 -4.42 9.31
N ALA A 68 -2.93 -3.83 8.17
CA ALA A 68 -2.61 -4.55 6.95
C ALA A 68 -1.10 -4.63 6.71
N GLN A 69 -0.68 -5.68 6.01
CA GLN A 69 0.73 -5.92 5.74
C GLN A 69 1.30 -4.95 4.70
N MET A 70 0.57 -4.76 3.59
CA MET A 70 0.97 -3.92 2.46
C MET A 70 -0.20 -3.70 1.51
N CYS A 71 -0.18 -2.58 0.78
CA CYS A 71 -1.08 -2.30 -0.34
C CYS A 71 -0.28 -1.74 -1.50
N GLY A 72 -0.24 -2.47 -2.64
CA GLY A 72 0.48 -2.04 -3.84
C GLY A 72 -0.04 -0.73 -4.41
N ASN A 73 -1.35 -0.46 -4.31
CA ASN A 73 -1.93 0.81 -4.72
C ASN A 73 -1.51 1.94 -3.76
N GLY A 74 -1.59 1.67 -2.45
CA GLY A 74 -1.25 2.64 -1.41
C GLY A 74 0.22 3.03 -1.41
N VAL A 75 1.14 2.08 -1.61
CA VAL A 75 2.57 2.37 -1.59
C VAL A 75 3.00 3.25 -2.78
N ARG A 76 2.33 3.15 -3.94
CA ARG A 76 2.58 4.08 -5.07
C ARG A 76 2.22 5.51 -4.70
N CYS A 77 1.12 5.69 -3.99
CA CYS A 77 0.74 7.01 -3.46
C CYS A 77 1.74 7.52 -2.42
N VAL A 78 2.32 6.64 -1.57
CA VAL A 78 3.42 7.02 -0.68
C VAL A 78 4.60 7.57 -1.48
N GLY A 79 5.05 6.85 -2.53
CA GLY A 79 6.13 7.29 -3.40
C GLY A 79 5.88 8.68 -4.00
N LYS A 80 4.68 8.89 -4.55
CA LYS A 80 4.27 10.22 -5.05
C LYS A 80 4.25 11.27 -3.94
N TYR A 81 3.69 10.94 -2.79
CA TYR A 81 3.57 11.88 -1.67
C TYR A 81 4.94 12.38 -1.20
N VAL A 82 5.87 11.47 -0.94
CA VAL A 82 7.17 11.84 -0.35
C VAL A 82 8.01 12.69 -1.30
N HIS A 83 7.88 12.50 -2.60
CA HIS A 83 8.56 13.32 -3.60
C HIS A 83 7.86 14.68 -3.78
N ASP A 84 6.57 14.68 -4.10
CA ASP A 84 5.83 15.91 -4.42
C ASP A 84 5.67 16.86 -3.23
N LYS A 85 5.78 16.34 -1.99
CA LYS A 85 5.79 17.13 -0.75
C LYS A 85 7.19 17.52 -0.29
N GLY A 86 8.23 17.19 -1.07
CA GLY A 86 9.61 17.59 -0.79
C GLY A 86 10.27 16.87 0.39
N LEU A 87 9.74 15.71 0.81
CA LEU A 87 10.39 14.87 1.83
C LEU A 87 11.65 14.17 1.27
N THR A 88 11.72 14.03 -0.06
CA THR A 88 12.90 13.52 -0.78
C THR A 88 12.97 14.11 -2.18
N SER A 89 14.19 14.17 -2.73
CA SER A 89 14.44 14.46 -4.15
C SER A 89 14.83 13.21 -4.95
N LYS A 90 14.88 12.02 -4.29
CA LYS A 90 15.23 10.77 -4.96
C LYS A 90 14.13 10.35 -5.92
N THR A 91 14.51 9.78 -7.05
CA THR A 91 13.61 9.12 -8.02
C THR A 91 13.54 7.61 -7.82
N THR A 92 14.39 7.05 -6.95
CA THR A 92 14.26 5.68 -6.43
C THR A 92 14.23 5.76 -4.93
N VAL A 93 13.15 5.28 -4.32
CA VAL A 93 12.94 5.29 -2.87
C VAL A 93 12.62 3.90 -2.35
N THR A 94 13.04 3.64 -1.13
CA THR A 94 12.71 2.40 -0.42
C THR A 94 11.68 2.66 0.66
N VAL A 95 10.70 1.75 0.78
CA VAL A 95 9.61 1.86 1.75
C VAL A 95 9.53 0.57 2.55
N GLU A 96 9.74 0.67 3.85
CA GLU A 96 9.51 -0.41 4.80
C GLU A 96 8.02 -0.66 4.94
N THR A 97 7.61 -1.93 4.84
CA THR A 97 6.24 -2.41 5.08
C THR A 97 6.28 -3.67 5.94
N LEU A 98 5.15 -4.14 6.46
CA LEU A 98 5.10 -5.44 7.14
C LEU A 98 5.37 -6.63 6.21
N ALA A 99 5.24 -6.42 4.88
CA ALA A 99 5.60 -7.41 3.85
C ALA A 99 7.04 -7.20 3.32
N GLY A 100 7.94 -6.61 4.12
CA GLY A 100 9.31 -6.30 3.77
C GLY A 100 9.49 -4.93 3.11
N VAL A 101 10.75 -4.61 2.82
CA VAL A 101 11.12 -3.36 2.13
C VAL A 101 10.76 -3.46 0.65
N LYS A 102 10.08 -2.43 0.13
CA LYS A 102 9.73 -2.30 -1.29
C LYS A 102 10.53 -1.19 -1.94
N THR A 103 11.04 -1.44 -3.14
CA THR A 103 11.73 -0.43 -3.95
C THR A 103 10.76 0.17 -4.95
N LEU A 104 10.70 1.49 -4.97
CA LEU A 104 9.83 2.28 -5.84
C LEU A 104 10.67 3.10 -6.81
N ALA A 105 10.43 2.98 -8.11
CA ALA A 105 10.95 3.89 -9.12
C ALA A 105 9.88 4.94 -9.43
N LEU A 106 10.21 6.21 -9.22
CA LEU A 106 9.32 7.36 -9.42
C LEU A 106 9.57 7.94 -10.81
N HIS A 107 8.53 8.01 -11.62
CA HIS A 107 8.59 8.57 -12.98
C HIS A 107 8.03 9.99 -12.94
N LEU A 108 8.91 10.97 -13.16
CA LEU A 108 8.55 12.38 -13.08
C LEU A 108 7.94 12.86 -14.39
N GLN A 109 7.03 13.81 -14.29
CA GLN A 109 6.48 14.60 -15.37
C GLN A 109 7.38 15.82 -15.66
N GLU A 110 7.08 16.58 -16.71
CA GLU A 110 7.82 17.78 -17.08
C GLU A 110 7.80 18.88 -15.99
N ASP A 111 6.74 18.92 -15.19
CA ASP A 111 6.59 19.85 -14.06
C ASP A 111 7.34 19.41 -12.80
N GLY A 112 8.05 18.28 -12.85
CA GLY A 112 8.81 17.71 -11.74
C GLY A 112 7.96 16.92 -10.73
N THR A 113 6.65 16.79 -10.92
CA THR A 113 5.80 15.96 -10.08
C THR A 113 5.84 14.48 -10.51
N VAL A 114 5.52 13.57 -9.60
CA VAL A 114 5.46 12.13 -9.92
C VAL A 114 4.18 11.82 -10.70
N GLY A 115 4.34 11.36 -11.95
CA GLY A 115 3.23 10.94 -12.82
C GLY A 115 2.84 9.47 -12.61
N SER A 116 3.84 8.60 -12.42
CA SER A 116 3.62 7.17 -12.15
C SER A 116 4.72 6.59 -11.27
N VAL A 117 4.44 5.43 -10.67
CA VAL A 117 5.37 4.73 -9.78
C VAL A 117 5.40 3.25 -10.14
N THR A 118 6.59 2.73 -10.40
CA THR A 118 6.84 1.29 -10.53
C THR A 118 7.26 0.75 -9.17
N VAL A 119 6.65 -0.35 -8.74
CA VAL A 119 6.96 -1.02 -7.47
C VAL A 119 7.49 -2.40 -7.74
N ASP A 120 8.64 -2.75 -7.18
CA ASP A 120 9.12 -4.13 -7.14
C ASP A 120 8.33 -4.90 -6.07
N MET A 121 7.43 -5.76 -6.54
CA MET A 121 6.60 -6.61 -5.68
C MET A 121 7.27 -7.91 -5.28
N GLY A 122 8.43 -8.23 -5.90
CA GLY A 122 9.10 -9.50 -5.76
C GLY A 122 8.49 -10.60 -6.64
N ALA A 123 9.02 -11.81 -6.51
CA ALA A 123 8.53 -12.99 -7.24
C ALA A 123 7.17 -13.46 -6.69
N PRO A 124 6.25 -13.95 -7.54
CA PRO A 124 5.01 -14.56 -7.07
C PRO A 124 5.30 -15.88 -6.33
N ILE A 125 4.51 -16.16 -5.29
CA ILE A 125 4.54 -17.43 -4.59
C ILE A 125 3.58 -18.38 -5.32
N LEU A 126 4.12 -19.47 -5.87
CA LEU A 126 3.36 -20.40 -6.71
C LEU A 126 3.14 -21.77 -6.04
N CYS A 127 3.86 -22.05 -4.95
CA CYS A 127 3.71 -23.29 -4.20
C CYS A 127 2.40 -23.26 -3.37
N PRO A 128 1.47 -24.22 -3.54
CA PRO A 128 0.19 -24.22 -2.83
C PRO A 128 0.35 -24.25 -1.31
N SER A 129 1.37 -24.92 -0.77
CA SER A 129 1.63 -24.98 0.68
C SER A 129 2.02 -23.63 1.28
N ASP A 130 2.54 -22.69 0.48
CA ASP A 130 3.04 -21.39 0.92
C ASP A 130 1.99 -20.28 0.71
N ILE A 131 0.85 -20.61 0.10
CA ILE A 131 -0.32 -19.75 -0.10
C ILE A 131 -1.57 -20.49 0.37
N PRO A 132 -2.69 -19.80 0.73
CA PRO A 132 -3.91 -20.47 1.19
C PRO A 132 -4.67 -21.12 0.00
N ALA A 133 -4.01 -22.03 -0.73
CA ALA A 133 -4.57 -22.78 -1.85
C ALA A 133 -4.51 -24.27 -1.59
N LEU A 134 -5.58 -24.98 -1.95
CA LEU A 134 -5.62 -26.44 -1.92
C LEU A 134 -5.20 -26.96 -3.29
N GLY A 135 -4.02 -27.55 -3.37
CA GLY A 135 -3.47 -28.13 -4.59
C GLY A 135 -2.36 -29.13 -4.29
N ALA A 136 -2.05 -30.00 -5.25
CA ALA A 136 -0.96 -30.93 -5.18
C ALA A 136 0.24 -30.43 -6.01
N GLY A 137 1.46 -30.76 -5.56
CA GLY A 137 2.71 -30.43 -6.25
C GLY A 137 3.33 -29.10 -5.79
N ASP A 138 4.42 -28.73 -6.45
CA ASP A 138 5.28 -27.62 -6.04
C ASP A 138 4.89 -26.27 -6.72
N SER A 139 3.88 -26.29 -7.59
CA SER A 139 3.44 -25.11 -8.33
C SER A 139 1.95 -25.15 -8.64
N PHE A 140 1.25 -24.06 -8.35
CA PHE A 140 -0.17 -23.88 -8.66
C PHE A 140 -0.33 -22.96 -9.89
N VAL A 141 0.19 -23.43 -11.03
CA VAL A 141 0.14 -22.73 -12.32
C VAL A 141 -0.63 -23.58 -13.31
N ASN A 142 -1.54 -22.97 -14.07
CA ASN A 142 -2.38 -23.62 -15.07
C ASN A 142 -3.12 -24.86 -14.52
N GLN A 143 -3.60 -24.76 -13.28
CA GLN A 143 -4.42 -25.78 -12.66
C GLN A 143 -5.90 -25.50 -12.96
N PRO A 144 -6.68 -26.52 -13.34
CA PRO A 144 -8.10 -26.32 -13.60
C PRO A 144 -8.83 -25.89 -12.31
N LEU A 145 -9.64 -24.85 -12.41
CA LEU A 145 -10.46 -24.36 -11.32
C LEU A 145 -11.94 -24.51 -11.68
N MET A 146 -12.70 -25.19 -10.83
CA MET A 146 -14.15 -25.31 -10.97
C MET A 146 -14.85 -24.15 -10.27
N VAL A 147 -15.57 -23.31 -11.01
CA VAL A 147 -16.38 -22.23 -10.49
C VAL A 147 -17.81 -22.38 -11.04
N ASP A 148 -18.79 -22.56 -10.16
CA ASP A 148 -20.22 -22.73 -10.53
C ASP A 148 -20.44 -23.80 -11.61
N GLY A 149 -19.72 -24.92 -11.52
CA GLY A 149 -19.83 -26.04 -12.46
C GLY A 149 -19.11 -25.84 -13.81
N THR A 150 -18.42 -24.71 -13.99
CA THR A 150 -17.60 -24.43 -15.18
C THR A 150 -16.11 -24.56 -14.84
N GLU A 151 -15.36 -25.27 -15.68
CA GLU A 151 -13.90 -25.37 -15.57
C GLU A 151 -13.22 -24.16 -16.23
N TRP A 152 -12.30 -23.56 -15.49
CA TRP A 152 -11.45 -22.45 -15.92
C TRP A 152 -9.97 -22.86 -15.83
N LEU A 153 -9.14 -22.32 -16.74
CA LEU A 153 -7.67 -22.48 -16.76
C LEU A 153 -6.99 -21.12 -16.53
#